data_01fbcaed2350639501357bd7bf2c360c
#
_entry.id   01fbcaed2350639501357bd7bf2c360c
#
_cell.length_a   1.000
_cell.length_b   1.000
_cell.length_c   1.000
_cell.angle_alpha   90.00
_cell.angle_beta   90.00
_cell.angle_gamma   90.00
#
_symmetry.space_group_name_H-M   'P 1'
#
loop_
_entity.id
_entity.type
_entity.pdbx_description
1 polymer ?
#
loop_
_entity_poly.entity_id
_entity_poly.type
_entity_poly.pdbx_seq_one_letter_code
_entity_poly.pdbx_strand_id
1 'polypeptide(L)' 'MSVALWQQCIDFLRDELPSQQFNTWIRPLQVDGDQAEIRLYAPNRFVLDWVNDKYLNRIQELMDDLSQGQAPMVSLLIG' A
#
# COMPACT_ATOMS: atom_id res chain seq x y z
N MET A 1 13.06 3.10 -7.01
CA MET A 1 13.11 2.27 -5.81
C MET A 1 11.72 2.05 -5.25
N SER A 2 11.46 0.86 -4.74
CA SER A 2 10.10 0.44 -4.33
C SER A 2 9.51 1.28 -3.22
N VAL A 3 10.32 1.68 -2.24
CA VAL A 3 9.83 2.49 -1.12
C VAL A 3 9.42 3.88 -1.60
N ALA A 4 10.16 4.46 -2.54
CA ALA A 4 9.79 5.76 -3.11
C ALA A 4 8.48 5.66 -3.89
N LEU A 5 8.26 4.55 -4.59
CA LEU A 5 7.01 4.30 -5.29
C LEU A 5 5.84 4.20 -4.32
N TRP A 6 6.05 3.52 -3.19
CA TRP A 6 5.04 3.42 -2.13
C TRP A 6 4.70 4.80 -1.56
N GLN A 7 5.69 5.66 -1.37
CA GLN A 7 5.44 7.02 -0.89
C GLN A 7 4.56 7.81 -1.85
N GLN A 8 4.79 7.67 -3.15
CA GLN A 8 3.93 8.30 -4.15
C GLN A 8 2.52 7.74 -4.09
N CYS A 9 2.39 6.44 -3.92
CA CYS A 9 1.09 5.78 -3.77
C CYS A 9 0.33 6.30 -2.55
N ILE A 10 1.02 6.45 -1.42
CA ILE A 10 0.44 7.01 -0.19
C ILE A 10 -0.08 8.42 -0.43
N ASP A 11 0.67 9.24 -1.15
CA ASP A 11 0.26 10.61 -1.43
C ASP A 11 -1.06 10.64 -2.21
N PHE A 12 -1.22 9.78 -3.19
CA PHE A 12 -2.48 9.66 -3.92
C PHE A 12 -3.61 9.17 -3.03
N LEU A 13 -3.35 8.16 -2.21
CA LEU A 13 -4.37 7.63 -1.30
C LEU A 13 -4.82 8.67 -0.28
N ARG A 14 -3.88 9.49 0.19
CA ARG A 14 -4.21 10.55 1.15
C ARG A 14 -5.20 11.55 0.56
N ASP A 15 -5.06 11.88 -0.71
CA ASP A 15 -5.98 12.80 -1.39
C ASP A 15 -7.29 12.12 -1.76
N GLU A 16 -7.26 10.83 -2.05
CA GLU A 16 -8.41 10.09 -2.56
C GLU A 16 -9.35 9.62 -1.45
N LEU A 17 -8.80 9.21 -0.30
CA LEU A 17 -9.58 8.64 0.79
C LEU A 17 -9.94 9.71 1.83
N PRO A 18 -11.08 9.55 2.53
CA PRO A 18 -11.36 10.38 3.70
C PRO A 18 -10.23 10.23 4.72
N SER A 19 -9.90 11.34 5.40
CA SER A 19 -8.79 11.36 6.37
C SER A 19 -8.90 10.26 7.41
N GLN A 20 -10.11 10.02 7.89
CA GLN A 20 -10.33 9.00 8.92
C GLN A 20 -9.96 7.61 8.41
N GLN A 21 -10.37 7.27 7.18
CA GLN A 21 -10.06 5.97 6.61
C GLN A 21 -8.56 5.83 6.33
N PHE A 22 -7.96 6.86 5.79
CA PHE A 22 -6.52 6.85 5.54
C PHE A 22 -5.74 6.64 6.84
N ASN A 23 -6.08 7.39 7.88
CA ASN A 23 -5.36 7.31 9.16
C ASN A 23 -5.58 5.97 9.86
N THR A 24 -6.75 5.36 9.70
CA THR A 24 -7.09 4.10 10.36
C THR A 24 -6.46 2.90 9.67
N TRP A 25 -6.44 2.87 8.33
CA TRP A 25 -6.12 1.65 7.60
C TRP A 25 -4.80 1.72 6.85
N ILE A 26 -4.47 2.87 6.28
CA ILE A 26 -3.28 2.99 5.43
C ILE A 26 -2.05 3.44 6.23
N ARG A 27 -2.23 4.44 7.07
CA ARG A 27 -1.13 5.02 7.83
C ARG A 27 -0.42 4.03 8.76
N PRO A 28 -1.13 3.07 9.40
CA PRO A 28 -0.46 2.07 10.24
C PRO A 28 0.41 1.08 9.47
N LEU A 29 0.27 1.00 8.15
CA LEU A 29 1.05 0.06 7.35
C LEU A 29 2.51 0.47 7.33
N GLN A 30 3.39 -0.49 7.60
CA GLN A 30 4.82 -0.31 7.43
C GLN A 30 5.23 -0.94 6.11
N VAL A 31 6.29 -0.42 5.50
CA VAL A 31 6.73 -0.87 4.19
C VAL A 31 8.17 -1.32 4.25
N ASP A 32 8.45 -2.40 3.53
CA ASP A 32 9.79 -2.89 3.28
C ASP A 32 9.80 -3.46 1.87
N GLY A 33 10.96 -3.56 1.26
CA GLY A 33 11.00 -4.16 -0.06
C GLY A 33 12.23 -3.81 -0.85
N ASP A 34 12.28 -4.38 -2.03
CA ASP A 34 13.35 -4.17 -2.99
C ASP A 34 12.74 -3.78 -4.35
N GLN A 35 13.50 -3.90 -5.44
CA GLN A 35 13.02 -3.51 -6.76
C GLN A 35 11.94 -4.45 -7.30
N ALA A 36 11.91 -5.68 -6.83
CA ALA A 36 10.99 -6.70 -7.33
C ALA A 36 9.73 -6.85 -6.48
N GLU A 37 9.78 -6.46 -5.21
CA GLU A 37 8.68 -6.72 -4.28
C GLU A 37 8.57 -5.61 -3.26
N ILE A 38 7.32 -5.23 -2.95
CA ILE A 38 7.00 -4.37 -1.81
C ILE A 38 6.23 -5.22 -0.81
N ARG A 39 6.70 -5.21 0.44
CA ARG A 39 6.03 -5.88 1.54
C ARG A 39 5.41 -4.85 2.46
N LEU A 40 4.10 -4.96 2.66
CA LEU A 40 3.34 -4.09 3.55
C LEU A 40 2.99 -4.88 4.80
N TYR A 41 3.30 -4.31 5.96
CA TYR A 41 3.10 -4.98 7.24
C TYR A 41 1.98 -4.27 7.99
N ALA A 42 0.89 -5.00 8.20
CA ALA A 42 -0.22 -4.53 9.03
C ALA A 42 0.06 -4.84 10.50
N PRO A 43 -0.40 -3.99 11.43
CA PRO A 43 -0.14 -4.21 12.86
C PRO A 43 -0.89 -5.41 13.43
N ASN A 44 -1.98 -5.83 12.79
CA ASN A 44 -2.76 -6.99 13.23
C ASN A 44 -3.57 -7.54 12.08
N ARG A 45 -4.21 -8.68 12.33
CA ARG A 45 -5.01 -9.38 11.32
C ARG A 45 -6.22 -8.58 10.86
N PHE A 46 -6.80 -7.81 11.74
CA PHE A 46 -7.96 -7.01 11.43
C PHE A 46 -7.65 -5.96 10.36
N VAL A 47 -6.55 -5.25 10.53
CA VAL A 47 -6.10 -4.26 9.54
C VAL A 47 -5.71 -4.96 8.24
N LEU A 48 -5.01 -6.09 8.33
CA LEU A 48 -4.62 -6.84 7.15
C LEU A 48 -5.82 -7.24 6.32
N ASP A 49 -6.83 -7.82 6.93
CA ASP A 49 -8.02 -8.30 6.22
C ASP A 49 -8.77 -7.15 5.57
N TRP A 50 -8.90 -6.02 6.26
CA TRP A 50 -9.60 -4.86 5.72
C TRP A 50 -8.85 -4.28 4.53
N VAL A 51 -7.55 -4.09 4.65
CA VAL A 51 -6.73 -3.54 3.56
C VAL A 51 -6.75 -4.48 2.36
N ASN A 52 -6.62 -5.77 2.62
CA ASN A 52 -6.64 -6.77 1.54
C ASN A 52 -7.96 -6.74 0.77
N ASP A 53 -9.07 -6.57 1.47
CA ASP A 53 -10.40 -6.60 0.87
C ASP A 53 -10.77 -5.28 0.20
N LYS A 54 -10.41 -4.15 0.80
CA LYS A 54 -10.91 -2.85 0.38
C LYS A 54 -9.90 -2.01 -0.40
N TYR A 55 -8.61 -2.16 -0.16
CA TYR A 55 -7.62 -1.23 -0.69
C TYR A 55 -6.55 -1.85 -1.56
N LEU A 56 -6.30 -3.16 -1.44
CA LEU A 56 -5.18 -3.77 -2.14
C LEU A 56 -5.27 -3.62 -3.65
N ASN A 57 -6.46 -3.78 -4.23
CA ASN A 57 -6.64 -3.61 -5.66
C ASN A 57 -6.31 -2.20 -6.10
N ARG A 58 -6.73 -1.20 -5.31
CA ARG A 58 -6.44 0.19 -5.63
C ARG A 58 -4.95 0.50 -5.47
N ILE A 59 -4.32 -0.08 -4.45
CA ILE A 59 -2.88 0.06 -4.27
C ILE A 59 -2.14 -0.50 -5.49
N GLN A 60 -2.53 -1.67 -5.96
CA GLN A 60 -1.90 -2.28 -7.13
C GLN A 60 -2.12 -1.46 -8.39
N GLU A 61 -3.31 -0.90 -8.59
CA GLU A 61 -3.58 0.00 -9.71
C GLU A 61 -2.67 1.23 -9.68
N LEU A 62 -2.55 1.87 -8.51
CA LEU A 62 -1.69 3.04 -8.37
C LEU A 62 -0.23 2.70 -8.59
N MET A 63 0.21 1.56 -8.07
CA MET A 63 1.58 1.10 -8.29
C MET A 63 1.87 0.89 -9.77
N ASP A 64 0.92 0.29 -10.48
CA ASP A 64 1.06 0.04 -11.91
C ASP A 64 1.12 1.35 -12.70
N ASP A 65 0.23 2.28 -12.40
CA ASP A 65 0.20 3.58 -13.06
C ASP A 65 1.48 4.38 -12.79
N LEU A 66 1.92 4.42 -11.54
CA LEU A 66 3.10 5.20 -11.16
C LEU A 66 4.40 4.60 -11.69
N SER A 67 4.44 3.30 -11.91
CA SER A 67 5.61 2.60 -12.42
C SER A 67 5.56 2.39 -13.94
N GLN A 68 4.53 2.90 -14.61
CA GLN A 68 4.34 2.74 -16.05
C GLN A 68 4.28 1.27 -16.48
N GLY A 69 3.51 0.49 -15.74
CA GLY A 69 3.31 -0.91 -16.04
C GLY A 69 4.38 -1.85 -15.52
N GLN A 70 5.32 -1.35 -14.72
CA GLN A 70 6.41 -2.14 -14.16
C GLN A 70 6.29 -2.26 -12.63
N ALA A 71 5.07 -2.45 -12.15
CA ALA A 71 4.82 -2.50 -10.73
C ALA A 71 5.52 -3.68 -10.07
N PRO A 72 6.12 -3.47 -8.89
CA PRO A 72 6.64 -4.57 -8.11
C PRO A 72 5.49 -5.42 -7.57
N MET A 73 5.83 -6.64 -7.16
CA MET A 73 4.88 -7.49 -6.47
C MET A 73 4.55 -6.89 -5.12
N VAL A 74 3.26 -6.83 -4.78
CA VAL A 74 2.83 -6.28 -3.50
C VAL A 74 2.37 -7.42 -2.60
N SER A 75 3.02 -7.58 -1.46
CA SER A 75 2.66 -8.59 -0.45
C SER A 75 2.12 -7.88 0.80
N LEU A 76 1.10 -8.45 1.40
CA LEU A 76 0.48 -7.90 2.60
C LEU A 76 0.64 -8.91 3.73
N LEU A 77 1.32 -8.51 4.79
CA LEU A 77 1.76 -9.39 5.87
C LEU A 77 1.41 -8.75 7.22
N ILE A 78 1.55 -9.55 8.28
CA ILE A 78 1.47 -9.04 9.65
C ILE A 78 2.89 -8.92 10.21
N GLY A 79 3.16 -7.77 10.77
CA GLY A 79 4.49 -7.58 11.34
C GLY A 79 4.61 -6.50 12.36
#